data_ac71dee30b0af0d380e3a6fc2b8c8c1c
#
_entry.id   ac71dee30b0af0d380e3a6fc2b8c8c1c
#
_cell.length_a   1.000
_cell.length_b   1.000
_cell.length_c   1.000
_cell.angle_alpha   90.00
_cell.angle_beta   90.00
_cell.angle_gamma   90.00
#
_symmetry.space_group_name_H-M   'P 1'
#
loop_
_entity.id
_entity.type
_entity.pdbx_description
1 polymer ?
#
loop_
_entity_poly.entity_id
_entity_poly.type
_entity_poly.pdbx_seq_one_letter_code
_entity_poly.pdbx_strand_id
1 'polypeptide(L)'
;NHLLMDDANVPSLLSLPYLGYCAPGDPTYLNTRRLILSSENPHYHAGAFAAGVSSPHTPGRRVWPIALCMQALTADAGTPEGRAEIRALLGTLAATTAGTDLMHESFNPDDPAEYSRPWFAWANSLLAETILTHLDVLTERA
;
A
#
# COMPACT_ATOMS: atom_id res chain seq x y z
N ASN A 1 -9.79 23.35 3.69
CA ASN A 1 -8.63 23.40 2.80
C ASN A 1 -7.64 22.36 3.28
N HIS A 2 -7.41 21.30 2.46
CA HIS A 2 -6.35 20.36 2.73
C HIS A 2 -5.02 20.99 2.32
N LEU A 3 -4.07 21.06 3.26
CA LEU A 3 -2.72 21.58 3.01
C LEU A 3 -1.78 20.49 2.48
N LEU A 4 -2.18 19.21 2.61
CA LEU A 4 -1.44 18.06 2.13
C LEU A 4 -2.41 17.07 1.51
N MET A 5 -2.03 16.50 0.39
CA MET A 5 -2.62 15.29 -0.17
C MET A 5 -1.53 14.47 -0.86
N ASP A 6 -1.66 13.17 -0.85
CA ASP A 6 -0.82 12.24 -1.59
C ASP A 6 -1.68 11.14 -2.18
N ASP A 7 -1.40 10.71 -3.39
CA ASP A 7 -2.16 9.66 -4.06
C ASP A 7 -1.30 8.40 -4.29
N ALA A 8 -1.92 7.35 -4.81
CA ALA A 8 -1.28 6.05 -4.97
C ALA A 8 -0.19 6.00 -6.06
N ASN A 9 -0.11 6.99 -6.95
CA ASN A 9 0.88 6.96 -8.04
C ASN A 9 2.29 7.19 -7.52
N VAL A 10 3.26 6.45 -8.05
CA VAL A 10 4.68 6.62 -7.76
C VAL A 10 5.31 7.46 -8.87
N PRO A 11 6.11 8.49 -8.56
CA PRO A 11 6.58 8.90 -7.22
C PRO A 11 5.51 9.57 -6.35
N SER A 12 5.54 9.27 -5.05
CA SER A 12 4.66 9.83 -4.02
C SER A 12 5.47 10.17 -2.77
N LEU A 13 4.88 10.88 -1.82
CA LEU A 13 5.52 11.11 -0.53
C LEU A 13 5.69 9.79 0.25
N LEU A 14 4.77 8.85 0.08
CA LEU A 14 4.88 7.52 0.67
C LEU A 14 6.10 6.75 0.13
N SER A 15 6.47 6.96 -1.13
CA SER A 15 7.56 6.24 -1.80
C SER A 15 8.96 6.81 -1.55
N LEU A 16 9.13 7.87 -0.76
CA LEU A 16 10.43 8.53 -0.58
C LEU A 16 11.58 7.59 -0.15
N PRO A 17 11.40 6.65 0.81
CA PRO A 17 12.46 5.70 1.13
C PRO A 17 12.77 4.72 -0.01
N TYR A 18 11.75 4.25 -0.70
CA TYR A 18 11.90 3.38 -1.88
C TYR A 18 12.72 4.05 -2.99
N LEU A 19 12.53 5.36 -3.18
CA LEU A 19 13.28 6.16 -4.15
C LEU A 19 14.68 6.56 -3.65
N GLY A 20 15.08 6.17 -2.44
CA GLY A 20 16.38 6.48 -1.87
C GLY A 20 16.54 7.93 -1.37
N TYR A 21 15.45 8.66 -1.21
CA TYR A 21 15.48 10.05 -0.75
C TYR A 21 15.78 10.16 0.76
N CYS A 22 15.24 9.26 1.57
CA CYS A 22 15.44 9.21 3.02
C CYS A 22 15.40 7.76 3.53
N ALA A 23 15.83 7.56 4.78
CA ALA A 23 15.67 6.28 5.45
C ALA A 23 14.21 6.04 5.89
N PRO A 24 13.72 4.78 5.96
CA PRO A 24 12.38 4.47 6.47
C PRO A 24 12.11 4.98 7.89
N GLY A 25 13.16 5.06 8.73
CA GLY A 25 13.09 5.57 10.10
C GLY A 25 13.29 7.09 10.25
N ASP A 26 13.40 7.86 9.15
CA ASP A 26 13.53 9.32 9.23
C ASP A 26 12.32 9.93 9.94
N PRO A 27 12.49 10.76 10.99
CA PRO A 27 11.37 11.33 11.77
C PRO A 27 10.41 12.18 10.94
N THR A 28 10.93 12.93 9.96
CA THR A 28 10.10 13.75 9.06
C THR A 28 9.27 12.86 8.16
N TYR A 29 9.90 11.80 7.61
CA TYR A 29 9.19 10.81 6.81
C TYR A 29 8.12 10.07 7.62
N LEU A 30 8.43 9.61 8.83
CA LEU A 30 7.46 8.93 9.68
C LEU A 30 6.24 9.81 10.02
N ASN A 31 6.44 11.09 10.25
CA ASN A 31 5.34 12.05 10.43
C ASN A 31 4.52 12.22 9.15
N THR A 32 5.17 12.36 8.01
CA THR A 32 4.53 12.46 6.68
C THR A 32 3.75 11.18 6.38
N ARG A 33 4.36 10.01 6.57
CA ARG A 33 3.72 8.69 6.37
C ARG A 33 2.45 8.53 7.21
N ARG A 34 2.51 8.92 8.49
CA ARG A 34 1.33 8.87 9.39
C ARG A 34 0.19 9.73 8.88
N LEU A 35 0.49 10.91 8.34
CA LEU A 35 -0.51 11.82 7.79
C LEU A 35 -1.11 11.27 6.48
N ILE A 36 -0.29 10.73 5.58
CA ILE A 36 -0.74 10.11 4.33
C ILE A 36 -1.65 8.91 4.58
N LEU A 37 -1.34 8.10 5.58
CA LEU A 37 -2.08 6.90 5.97
C LEU A 37 -3.18 7.19 7.02
N SER A 38 -3.80 8.35 6.93
CA SER A 38 -4.89 8.78 7.80
C SER A 38 -6.01 9.45 7.03
N SER A 39 -7.14 9.67 7.69
CA SER A 39 -8.29 10.41 7.13
C SER A 39 -8.01 11.89 6.82
N GLU A 40 -6.86 12.40 7.22
CA GLU A 40 -6.37 13.75 6.85
C GLU A 40 -5.97 13.81 5.37
N ASN A 41 -5.56 12.68 4.78
CA ASN A 41 -5.33 12.56 3.35
C ASN A 41 -6.66 12.26 2.63
N PRO A 42 -7.14 13.13 1.73
CA PRO A 42 -8.42 12.92 1.04
C PRO A 42 -8.44 11.67 0.13
N HIS A 43 -7.27 11.12 -0.20
CA HIS A 43 -7.12 9.89 -0.98
C HIS A 43 -6.97 8.63 -0.12
N TYR A 44 -6.97 8.73 1.21
CA TYR A 44 -6.96 7.57 2.08
C TYR A 44 -8.38 7.08 2.36
N HIS A 45 -8.63 5.80 2.13
CA HIS A 45 -9.91 5.15 2.40
C HIS A 45 -9.70 3.92 3.27
N ALA A 46 -10.61 3.73 4.21
CA ALA A 46 -10.65 2.54 5.06
C ALA A 46 -12.03 1.88 4.94
N GLY A 47 -12.04 0.56 4.83
CA GLY A 47 -13.23 -0.27 4.76
C GLY A 47 -13.06 -1.60 5.50
N ALA A 48 -14.00 -2.51 5.30
CA ALA A 48 -14.06 -3.78 6.03
C ALA A 48 -12.90 -4.73 5.66
N PHE A 49 -12.38 -4.69 4.43
CA PHE A 49 -11.35 -5.60 3.91
C PHE A 49 -9.98 -4.96 3.81
N ALA A 50 -9.90 -3.65 3.59
CA ALA A 50 -8.64 -2.96 3.40
C ALA A 50 -8.71 -1.49 3.83
N ALA A 51 -7.53 -0.93 4.10
CA ALA A 51 -7.34 0.51 4.23
C ALA A 51 -6.08 0.90 3.46
N GLY A 52 -6.14 2.00 2.70
CA GLY A 52 -5.01 2.43 1.89
C GLY A 52 -5.30 3.66 1.04
N VAL A 53 -4.29 4.06 0.29
CA VAL A 53 -4.34 5.26 -0.56
C VAL A 53 -4.94 4.92 -1.92
N SER A 54 -5.80 5.81 -2.41
CA SER A 54 -6.42 5.77 -3.73
C SER A 54 -5.75 6.74 -4.71
N SER A 55 -6.27 6.79 -5.93
CA SER A 55 -5.88 7.77 -6.94
C SER A 55 -7.11 8.40 -7.61
N PRO A 56 -7.04 9.67 -8.03
CA PRO A 56 -8.08 10.31 -8.82
C PRO A 56 -8.32 9.63 -10.19
N HIS A 57 -7.41 8.77 -10.66
CA HIS A 57 -7.60 7.98 -11.88
C HIS A 57 -8.76 6.98 -11.78
N THR A 58 -9.07 6.50 -10.58
CA THR A 58 -10.22 5.64 -10.32
C THR A 58 -11.08 6.30 -9.26
N PRO A 59 -12.08 7.12 -9.64
CA PRO A 59 -12.88 7.90 -8.71
C PRO A 59 -13.72 7.02 -7.77
N GLY A 60 -14.11 7.59 -6.65
CA GLY A 60 -14.86 6.92 -5.59
C GLY A 60 -13.98 6.38 -4.46
N ARG A 61 -14.60 5.62 -3.55
CA ARG A 61 -13.87 4.96 -2.46
C ARG A 61 -13.14 3.74 -3.00
N ARG A 62 -11.86 3.92 -3.26
CA ARG A 62 -10.98 2.87 -3.82
C ARG A 62 -9.70 2.77 -3.01
N VAL A 63 -9.09 1.61 -3.02
CA VAL A 63 -7.72 1.36 -2.56
C VAL A 63 -6.92 0.82 -3.74
N TRP A 64 -5.69 1.28 -3.88
CA TRP A 64 -4.80 0.84 -4.96
C TRP A 64 -3.79 -0.18 -4.42
N PRO A 65 -3.69 -1.39 -5.01
CA PRO A 65 -2.68 -2.38 -4.63
C PRO A 65 -1.25 -1.85 -4.68
N ILE A 66 -0.90 -0.95 -5.63
CA ILE A 66 0.44 -0.35 -5.67
C ILE A 66 0.75 0.50 -4.44
N ALA A 67 -0.25 1.15 -3.84
CA ALA A 67 -0.04 1.92 -2.61
C ALA A 67 0.18 0.99 -1.41
N LEU A 68 -0.51 -0.16 -1.34
CA LEU A 68 -0.29 -1.17 -0.30
C LEU A 68 1.09 -1.81 -0.43
N CYS A 69 1.53 -2.12 -1.67
CA CYS A 69 2.90 -2.60 -1.94
C CYS A 69 3.94 -1.54 -1.51
N MET A 70 3.72 -0.28 -1.87
CA MET A 70 4.62 0.80 -1.50
C MET A 70 4.67 1.01 0.01
N GLN A 71 3.54 0.89 0.69
CA GLN A 71 3.48 0.93 2.15
C GLN A 71 4.31 -0.19 2.80
N ALA A 72 4.28 -1.41 2.23
CA ALA A 72 5.08 -2.53 2.69
C ALA A 72 6.58 -2.32 2.39
N LEU A 73 6.94 -1.88 1.17
CA LEU A 73 8.32 -1.63 0.75
C LEU A 73 9.01 -0.51 1.54
N THR A 74 8.24 0.38 2.15
CA THR A 74 8.75 1.51 2.94
C THR A 74 8.54 1.34 4.45
N ALA A 75 8.03 0.19 4.89
CA ALA A 75 7.98 -0.17 6.30
C ALA A 75 9.38 -0.54 6.81
N ASP A 76 9.65 -0.28 8.09
CA ASP A 76 10.94 -0.63 8.70
C ASP A 76 10.97 -2.11 9.10
N ALA A 77 11.42 -2.96 8.17
CA ALA A 77 11.57 -4.40 8.41
C ALA A 77 12.59 -4.76 9.53
N GLY A 78 13.36 -3.80 10.02
CA GLY A 78 14.26 -3.98 11.16
C GLY A 78 13.54 -3.98 12.50
N THR A 79 12.24 -3.62 12.54
CA THR A 79 11.44 -3.56 13.75
C THR A 79 10.33 -4.63 13.76
N PRO A 80 9.94 -5.15 14.95
CA PRO A 80 8.81 -6.08 15.05
C PRO A 80 7.50 -5.50 14.47
N GLU A 81 7.25 -4.22 14.71
CA GLU A 81 6.06 -3.50 14.24
C GLU A 81 6.04 -3.40 12.71
N GLY A 82 7.17 -3.04 12.09
CA GLY A 82 7.29 -2.98 10.63
C GLY A 82 7.13 -4.35 9.99
N ARG A 83 7.71 -5.40 10.58
CA ARG A 83 7.52 -6.79 10.10
C ARG A 83 6.05 -7.23 10.20
N ALA A 84 5.37 -6.88 11.29
CA ALA A 84 3.93 -7.15 11.44
C ALA A 84 3.10 -6.40 10.40
N GLU A 85 3.41 -5.13 10.15
CA GLU A 85 2.76 -4.33 9.11
C GLU A 85 2.94 -4.96 7.71
N ILE A 86 4.16 -5.36 7.35
CA ILE A 86 4.46 -6.03 6.08
C ILE A 86 3.61 -7.29 5.90
N ARG A 87 3.56 -8.17 6.93
CA ARG A 87 2.72 -9.38 6.88
C ARG A 87 1.24 -9.06 6.70
N ALA A 88 0.73 -8.07 7.42
CA ALA A 88 -0.66 -7.65 7.32
C ALA A 88 -1.01 -7.12 5.92
N LEU A 89 -0.14 -6.30 5.33
CA LEU A 89 -0.32 -5.74 3.99
C LEU A 89 -0.29 -6.82 2.91
N LEU A 90 0.66 -7.76 2.97
CA LEU A 90 0.73 -8.90 2.04
C LEU A 90 -0.49 -9.81 2.19
N GLY A 91 -0.97 -10.03 3.43
CA GLY A 91 -2.22 -10.74 3.69
C GLY A 91 -3.44 -10.04 3.09
N THR A 92 -3.51 -8.71 3.20
CA THR A 92 -4.56 -7.90 2.58
C THR A 92 -4.53 -8.02 1.05
N LEU A 93 -3.35 -7.87 0.43
CA LEU A 93 -3.18 -8.02 -1.01
C LEU A 93 -3.64 -9.41 -1.50
N ALA A 94 -3.27 -10.47 -0.80
CA ALA A 94 -3.71 -11.83 -1.11
C ALA A 94 -5.23 -12.02 -0.98
N ALA A 95 -5.85 -11.39 0.02
CA ALA A 95 -7.28 -11.51 0.30
C ALA A 95 -8.17 -10.66 -0.63
N THR A 96 -7.61 -9.71 -1.37
CA THR A 96 -8.36 -8.73 -2.18
C THR A 96 -8.24 -8.96 -3.69
N THR A 97 -7.87 -10.17 -4.11
CA THR A 97 -7.76 -10.56 -5.53
C THR A 97 -9.11 -10.90 -6.18
N ALA A 98 -10.20 -10.90 -5.43
CA ALA A 98 -11.53 -11.32 -5.91
C ALA A 98 -11.53 -12.71 -6.60
N GLY A 99 -10.64 -13.61 -6.17
CA GLY A 99 -10.48 -14.97 -6.72
C GLY A 99 -9.80 -15.03 -8.08
N THR A 100 -9.21 -13.92 -8.55
CA THR A 100 -8.46 -13.89 -9.83
C THR A 100 -7.00 -14.25 -9.66
N ASP A 101 -6.47 -14.22 -8.43
CA ASP A 101 -5.05 -14.36 -8.08
C ASP A 101 -4.15 -13.30 -8.75
N LEU A 102 -4.73 -12.20 -9.19
CA LEU A 102 -4.06 -11.08 -9.86
C LEU A 102 -4.33 -9.77 -9.14
N MET A 103 -3.39 -8.83 -9.27
CA MET A 103 -3.56 -7.48 -8.77
C MET A 103 -4.33 -6.62 -9.76
N HIS A 104 -5.35 -5.96 -9.24
CA HIS A 104 -6.17 -4.97 -9.94
C HIS A 104 -5.50 -3.59 -9.91
N GLU A 105 -6.00 -2.63 -10.69
CA GLU A 105 -5.59 -1.23 -10.57
C GLU A 105 -6.11 -0.64 -9.26
N SER A 106 -7.39 -0.87 -8.95
CA SER A 106 -8.02 -0.46 -7.69
C SER A 106 -9.18 -1.38 -7.32
N PHE A 107 -9.57 -1.40 -6.06
CA PHE A 107 -10.73 -2.13 -5.59
C PHE A 107 -11.48 -1.33 -4.50
N ASN A 108 -12.76 -1.67 -4.28
CA ASN A 108 -13.54 -1.10 -3.19
C ASN A 108 -13.09 -1.73 -1.85
N PRO A 109 -12.69 -0.93 -0.85
CA PRO A 109 -12.21 -1.45 0.44
C PRO A 109 -13.28 -2.19 1.26
N ASP A 110 -14.56 -2.02 0.93
CA ASP A 110 -15.69 -2.73 1.57
C ASP A 110 -16.17 -3.96 0.77
N ASP A 111 -15.85 -4.03 -0.54
CA ASP A 111 -16.17 -5.15 -1.42
C ASP A 111 -15.07 -5.34 -2.48
N PRO A 112 -14.07 -6.19 -2.27
CA PRO A 112 -12.99 -6.43 -3.22
C PRO A 112 -13.43 -6.98 -4.58
N ALA A 113 -14.65 -7.52 -4.71
CA ALA A 113 -15.18 -7.95 -6.00
C ALA A 113 -15.53 -6.76 -6.91
N GLU A 114 -15.64 -5.58 -6.34
CA GLU A 114 -15.83 -4.32 -7.07
C GLU A 114 -14.48 -3.66 -7.37
N TYR A 115 -13.85 -4.04 -8.48
CA TYR A 115 -12.52 -3.58 -8.88
C TYR A 115 -12.50 -2.93 -10.27
N SER A 116 -11.45 -2.13 -10.53
CA SER A 116 -11.09 -1.66 -11.86
C SER A 116 -9.95 -2.50 -12.42
N ARG A 117 -9.99 -2.79 -13.73
CA ARG A 117 -8.99 -3.59 -14.45
C ARG A 117 -8.69 -4.94 -13.77
N PRO A 118 -9.18 -6.07 -14.30
CA PRO A 118 -8.98 -7.40 -13.72
C PRO A 118 -7.49 -7.78 -13.61
N TRP A 119 -6.63 -7.20 -14.44
CA TRP A 119 -5.19 -7.34 -14.42
C TRP A 119 -4.52 -6.00 -14.66
N PHE A 120 -3.58 -5.63 -13.78
CA PHE A 120 -2.82 -4.40 -13.88
C PHE A 120 -1.33 -4.69 -13.72
N ALA A 121 -0.57 -4.60 -14.82
CA ALA A 121 0.84 -5.03 -14.88
C ALA A 121 1.70 -4.37 -13.80
N TRP A 122 1.56 -3.07 -13.59
CA TRP A 122 2.32 -2.33 -12.59
C TRP A 122 2.10 -2.89 -11.19
N ALA A 123 0.85 -3.12 -10.78
CA ALA A 123 0.55 -3.66 -9.46
C ALA A 123 1.06 -5.10 -9.30
N ASN A 124 0.96 -5.94 -10.34
CA ASN A 124 1.47 -7.31 -10.29
C ASN A 124 3.00 -7.36 -10.20
N SER A 125 3.71 -6.52 -10.94
CA SER A 125 5.18 -6.46 -10.86
C SER A 125 5.66 -5.92 -9.51
N LEU A 126 4.99 -4.89 -8.98
CA LEU A 126 5.35 -4.34 -7.68
C LEU A 126 5.04 -5.31 -6.52
N LEU A 127 3.96 -6.10 -6.63
CA LEU A 127 3.70 -7.18 -5.67
C LEU A 127 4.83 -8.22 -5.68
N ALA A 128 5.28 -8.63 -6.87
CA ALA A 128 6.39 -9.59 -7.00
C ALA A 128 7.67 -9.03 -6.34
N GLU A 129 8.00 -7.78 -6.57
CA GLU A 129 9.13 -7.09 -5.92
C GLU A 129 8.94 -7.04 -4.40
N THR A 130 7.75 -6.70 -3.92
CA THR A 130 7.44 -6.63 -2.48
C THR A 130 7.64 -7.99 -1.81
N ILE A 131 7.16 -9.07 -2.42
CA ILE A 131 7.35 -10.44 -1.92
C ILE A 131 8.84 -10.80 -1.87
N LEU A 132 9.56 -10.56 -2.96
CA LEU A 132 11.00 -10.89 -3.05
C LEU A 132 11.83 -10.09 -2.04
N THR A 133 11.51 -8.83 -1.83
CA THR A 133 12.19 -7.96 -0.85
C THR A 133 11.97 -8.43 0.59
N HIS A 134 10.82 -9.02 0.90
CA HIS A 134 10.43 -9.42 2.25
C HIS A 134 10.32 -10.94 2.46
N LEU A 135 11.07 -11.73 1.68
CA LEU A 135 11.08 -13.19 1.83
C LEU A 135 11.45 -13.65 3.24
N ASP A 136 12.38 -12.97 3.90
CA ASP A 136 12.79 -13.24 5.28
C ASP A 136 11.62 -13.03 6.26
N VAL A 137 10.83 -11.95 6.07
CA VAL A 137 9.64 -11.66 6.89
C VAL A 137 8.58 -12.74 6.74
N LEU A 138 8.40 -13.26 5.52
CA LEU A 138 7.39 -14.28 5.20
C LEU A 138 7.80 -15.69 5.65
N THR A 139 9.10 -15.98 5.68
CA THR A 139 9.63 -17.32 6.02
C THR A 139 9.96 -17.49 7.50
N GLU A 140 9.95 -16.42 8.27
CA GLU A 140 10.10 -16.48 9.73
C GLU A 140 8.97 -17.28 10.35
N ARG A 141 9.34 -18.36 11.05
CA ARG A 141 8.37 -19.11 11.87
C ARG A 141 8.03 -18.28 13.11
N ALA A 142 6.73 -18.10 13.34
CA ALA A 142 6.22 -17.48 14.56
C ALA A 142 6.63 -18.25 15.81
#